data_00c519d29a7ec68d1e9b1f7bc03704bc
#
_entry.id   00c519d29a7ec68d1e9b1f7bc03704bc
#
_cell.length_a   1.000
_cell.length_b   1.000
_cell.length_c   1.000
_cell.angle_alpha   90.00
_cell.angle_beta   90.00
_cell.angle_gamma   90.00
#
_symmetry.space_group_name_H-M   'P 1'
#
loop_
_entity.id
_entity.type
_entity.pdbx_description
1 polymer ?
#
loop_
_entity_poly.entity_id
_entity_poly.type
_entity_poly.pdbx_seq_one_letter_code
_entity_poly.pdbx_strand_id
1 'polypeptide(L)'
;ENGILNDLNQAVKHGLNHYERESFILAHNPTRGGLADILETALGKITGTSSLGRDLAGVLGRIDPATSSLYLHSQGAQIGMNALKALADAGGSACGLQVFGYGGATHLTTSKSIVSWSGATWAGWTMNGLDAVPNIVGLNAIFAPHRFLTSLLASPLLLAPTGLEHLSPHTWQNSIWKAFNRTY
;
A
#
# COMPACT_ATOMS: atom_id res chain seq x y z
N GLU A 1 -4.25 5.17 -3.52
CA GLU A 1 -3.36 4.33 -4.35
C GLU A 1 -3.86 2.89 -4.37
N ASN A 2 -3.96 2.29 -5.53
CA ASN A 2 -4.42 0.92 -5.71
C ASN A 2 -3.27 -0.09 -5.62
N GLY A 3 -3.63 -1.34 -5.35
CA GLY A 3 -2.69 -2.45 -5.27
C GLY A 3 -2.46 -3.17 -6.60
N ILE A 4 -1.68 -4.23 -6.55
CA ILE A 4 -1.41 -5.16 -7.64
C ILE A 4 -2.73 -5.83 -8.10
N LEU A 5 -2.87 -6.07 -9.41
CA LEU A 5 -4.00 -6.75 -10.05
C LEU A 5 -5.34 -5.98 -10.05
N ASN A 6 -5.36 -4.71 -9.68
CA ASN A 6 -6.55 -3.88 -9.81
C ASN A 6 -6.52 -3.09 -11.12
N ASP A 7 -7.54 -3.24 -11.94
CA ASP A 7 -7.80 -2.31 -13.04
C ASP A 7 -8.37 -0.98 -12.50
N LEU A 8 -8.48 0.03 -13.37
CA LEU A 8 -8.96 1.35 -12.99
C LEU A 8 -10.39 1.29 -12.39
N ASN A 9 -11.28 0.49 -12.97
CA ASN A 9 -12.66 0.39 -12.51
C ASN A 9 -12.77 -0.25 -11.13
N GLN A 10 -11.96 -1.29 -10.89
CA GLN A 10 -11.86 -1.93 -9.57
C GLN A 10 -11.29 -0.94 -8.54
N ALA A 11 -10.23 -0.20 -8.89
CA ALA A 11 -9.63 0.79 -8.01
C ALA A 11 -10.60 1.92 -7.64
N VAL A 12 -11.38 2.43 -8.62
CA VAL A 12 -12.45 3.42 -8.39
C VAL A 12 -13.54 2.85 -7.50
N LYS A 13 -14.03 1.63 -7.79
CA LYS A 13 -15.06 0.97 -6.99
C LYS A 13 -14.61 0.75 -5.55
N HIS A 14 -13.36 0.33 -5.33
CA HIS A 14 -12.80 0.19 -3.99
C HIS A 14 -12.72 1.53 -3.27
N GLY A 15 -12.29 2.59 -3.95
CA GLY A 15 -12.27 3.94 -3.40
C GLY A 15 -13.66 4.41 -2.97
N LEU A 16 -14.65 4.31 -3.84
CA LEU A 16 -16.02 4.71 -3.56
C LEU A 16 -16.67 3.91 -2.44
N ASN A 17 -16.45 2.61 -2.38
CA ASN A 17 -17.05 1.75 -1.36
C ASN A 17 -16.38 1.85 0.01
N HIS A 18 -15.12 2.27 0.06
CA HIS A 18 -14.33 2.25 1.29
C HIS A 18 -14.23 3.61 1.96
N TYR A 19 -14.28 4.66 1.16
CA TYR A 19 -14.15 6.04 1.65
C TYR A 19 -15.47 6.76 1.38
N GLU A 20 -16.34 6.83 2.36
CA GLU A 20 -17.63 7.56 2.35
C GLU A 20 -17.40 9.08 2.22
N ARG A 21 -16.52 9.51 1.33
CA ARG A 21 -16.16 10.91 1.12
C ARG A 21 -16.71 11.41 -0.20
N GLU A 22 -17.09 12.68 -0.23
CA GLU A 22 -17.64 13.36 -1.41
C GLU A 22 -16.65 13.45 -2.58
N SER A 23 -15.34 13.43 -2.31
CA SER A 23 -14.30 13.44 -3.35
C SER A 23 -13.01 12.78 -2.90
N PHE A 24 -12.30 12.16 -3.85
CA PHE A 24 -10.96 11.61 -3.63
C PHE A 24 -10.12 11.69 -4.91
N ILE A 25 -8.81 11.73 -4.76
CA ILE A 25 -7.84 11.62 -5.85
C ILE A 25 -7.33 10.18 -5.87
N LEU A 26 -7.50 9.50 -7.00
CA LEU A 26 -7.00 8.15 -7.22
C LEU A 26 -5.67 8.18 -7.97
N ALA A 27 -4.58 7.82 -7.30
CA ALA A 27 -3.31 7.53 -7.97
C ALA A 27 -3.33 6.07 -8.43
N HIS A 28 -3.64 5.84 -9.70
CA HIS A 28 -3.74 4.50 -10.27
C HIS A 28 -2.41 4.05 -10.87
N ASN A 29 -1.90 2.90 -10.40
CA ASN A 29 -0.78 2.21 -11.02
C ASN A 29 -1.33 1.10 -11.93
N PRO A 30 -1.18 1.19 -13.27
CA PRO A 30 -1.70 0.18 -14.18
C PRO A 30 -1.06 -1.18 -13.91
N THR A 31 -1.88 -2.21 -13.77
CA THR A 31 -1.44 -3.60 -13.65
C THR A 31 -0.84 -4.10 -14.96
N ARG A 32 0.36 -4.66 -14.90
CA ARG A 32 1.06 -5.27 -16.05
C ARG A 32 1.08 -6.80 -16.00
N GLY A 33 0.40 -7.38 -15.01
CA GLY A 33 0.38 -8.81 -14.73
C GLY A 33 1.14 -9.17 -13.47
N GLY A 34 0.60 -10.08 -12.66
CA GLY A 34 1.00 -10.31 -11.26
C GLY A 34 2.50 -10.49 -11.01
N LEU A 35 3.22 -11.23 -11.85
CA LEU A 35 4.68 -11.42 -11.72
C LEU A 35 5.45 -10.15 -12.08
N ALA A 36 5.03 -9.42 -13.13
CA ALA A 36 5.68 -8.19 -13.54
C ALA A 36 5.51 -7.10 -12.46
N ASP A 37 4.33 -7.02 -11.85
CA ASP A 37 4.05 -6.07 -10.78
C ASP A 37 4.86 -6.37 -9.50
N ILE A 38 5.04 -7.66 -9.18
CA ILE A 38 5.91 -8.08 -8.06
C ILE A 38 7.37 -7.72 -8.33
N LEU A 39 7.86 -7.96 -9.54
CA LEU A 39 9.23 -7.60 -9.95
C LEU A 39 9.42 -6.09 -9.96
N GLU A 40 8.47 -5.32 -10.49
CA GLU A 40 8.52 -3.86 -10.49
C GLU A 40 8.53 -3.32 -9.04
N THR A 41 7.73 -3.91 -8.16
CA THR A 41 7.72 -3.57 -6.74
C THR A 41 9.08 -3.83 -6.09
N ALA A 42 9.70 -4.96 -6.37
CA ALA A 42 11.02 -5.31 -5.86
C ALA A 42 12.11 -4.37 -6.40
N LEU A 43 12.08 -4.08 -7.71
CA LEU A 43 13.01 -3.13 -8.34
C LEU A 43 12.81 -1.71 -7.83
N GLY A 44 11.57 -1.26 -7.65
CA GLY A 44 11.26 0.05 -7.07
C GLY A 44 11.82 0.25 -5.66
N LYS A 45 11.99 -0.83 -4.88
CA LYS A 45 12.68 -0.78 -3.58
C LYS A 45 14.18 -0.52 -3.73
N ILE A 46 14.80 -1.04 -4.77
CA ILE A 46 16.25 -0.89 -5.02
C ILE A 46 16.54 0.50 -5.59
N THR A 47 15.70 1.00 -6.49
CA THR A 47 15.93 2.27 -7.19
C THR A 47 15.41 3.50 -6.43
N GLY A 48 14.54 3.30 -5.44
CA GLY A 48 14.09 4.34 -4.50
C GLY A 48 13.12 5.39 -5.05
N THR A 49 12.87 5.45 -6.37
CA THR A 49 11.94 6.45 -6.94
C THR A 49 11.28 5.96 -8.21
N SER A 50 9.95 5.81 -8.20
CA SER A 50 9.15 5.66 -9.42
C SER A 50 8.73 7.04 -9.95
N SER A 51 8.44 7.15 -11.25
CA SER A 51 7.85 8.35 -11.83
C SER A 51 6.54 8.71 -11.11
N LEU A 52 5.68 7.71 -10.87
CA LEU A 52 4.42 7.88 -10.16
C LEU A 52 4.61 8.37 -8.71
N GLY A 53 5.68 7.94 -8.03
CA GLY A 53 6.02 8.45 -6.70
C GLY A 53 6.37 9.94 -6.72
N ARG A 54 7.09 10.42 -7.75
CA ARG A 54 7.38 11.86 -7.94
C ARG A 54 6.14 12.65 -8.29
N ASP A 55 5.29 12.13 -9.17
CA ASP A 55 4.04 12.78 -9.55
C ASP A 55 3.11 12.91 -8.33
N LEU A 56 2.99 11.85 -7.53
CA LEU A 56 2.24 11.89 -6.29
C LEU A 56 2.84 12.86 -5.26
N ALA A 57 4.17 12.96 -5.17
CA ALA A 57 4.81 13.98 -4.32
C ALA A 57 4.43 15.40 -4.76
N GLY A 58 4.35 15.65 -6.07
CA GLY A 58 3.87 16.91 -6.61
C GLY A 58 2.41 17.21 -6.27
N VAL A 59 1.55 16.19 -6.20
CA VAL A 59 0.16 16.32 -5.73
C VAL A 59 0.13 16.62 -4.24
N LEU A 60 0.87 15.84 -3.43
CA LEU A 60 0.93 16.04 -1.97
C LEU A 60 1.44 17.43 -1.59
N GLY A 61 2.35 18.01 -2.37
CA GLY A 61 2.85 19.37 -2.14
C GLY A 61 1.84 20.49 -2.48
N ARG A 62 0.67 20.16 -3.06
CA ARG A 62 -0.36 21.13 -3.47
C ARG A 62 -1.67 21.03 -2.68
N ILE A 63 -1.90 19.90 -2.00
CA ILE A 63 -3.10 19.72 -1.16
C ILE A 63 -2.85 20.30 0.23
N ASP A 64 -3.93 20.60 0.94
CA ASP A 64 -3.86 20.91 2.36
C ASP A 64 -3.69 19.60 3.16
N PRO A 65 -2.53 19.35 3.75
CA PRO A 65 -2.29 18.10 4.47
C PRO A 65 -3.15 17.97 5.74
N ALA A 66 -3.55 19.08 6.37
CA ALA A 66 -4.32 19.07 7.63
C ALA A 66 -5.76 18.56 7.43
N THR A 67 -6.31 18.70 6.23
CA THR A 67 -7.66 18.26 5.87
C THR A 67 -7.67 17.01 5.01
N SER A 68 -6.50 16.45 4.72
CA SER A 68 -6.33 15.33 3.80
C SER A 68 -5.92 14.04 4.51
N SER A 69 -6.20 12.92 3.86
CA SER A 69 -5.73 11.60 4.28
C SER A 69 -5.15 10.85 3.08
N LEU A 70 -4.08 10.12 3.31
CA LEU A 70 -3.43 9.27 2.33
C LEU A 70 -3.69 7.80 2.67
N TYR A 71 -4.41 7.12 1.79
CA TYR A 71 -4.73 5.70 1.93
C TYR A 71 -3.89 4.87 0.95
N LEU A 72 -3.22 3.89 1.45
CA LEU A 72 -2.22 3.11 0.73
C LEU A 72 -2.56 1.62 0.79
N HIS A 73 -2.55 0.97 -0.36
CA HIS A 73 -2.78 -0.47 -0.46
C HIS A 73 -1.71 -1.14 -1.32
N SER A 74 -1.21 -2.30 -0.87
CA SER A 74 -0.32 -3.14 -1.67
C SER A 74 0.92 -2.39 -2.19
N GLN A 75 1.20 -2.45 -3.49
CA GLN A 75 2.27 -1.70 -4.15
C GLN A 75 2.11 -0.18 -3.99
N GLY A 76 0.87 0.31 -3.90
CA GLY A 76 0.59 1.72 -3.63
C GLY A 76 1.21 2.23 -2.33
N ALA A 77 1.42 1.35 -1.36
CA ALA A 77 2.14 1.72 -0.14
C ALA A 77 3.61 2.09 -0.42
N GLN A 78 4.27 1.37 -1.32
CA GLN A 78 5.64 1.72 -1.72
C GLN A 78 5.68 3.05 -2.49
N ILE A 79 4.76 3.24 -3.41
CA ILE A 79 4.65 4.48 -4.20
C ILE A 79 4.38 5.66 -3.27
N GLY A 80 3.45 5.52 -2.31
CA GLY A 80 3.14 6.54 -1.32
C GLY A 80 4.32 6.86 -0.40
N MET A 81 5.07 5.85 0.06
CA MET A 81 6.28 6.08 0.85
C MET A 81 7.35 6.80 0.04
N ASN A 82 7.54 6.44 -1.23
CA ASN A 82 8.47 7.15 -2.13
C ASN A 82 8.03 8.60 -2.35
N ALA A 83 6.73 8.86 -2.46
CA ALA A 83 6.19 10.22 -2.60
C ALA A 83 6.43 11.06 -1.35
N LEU A 84 6.14 10.53 -0.16
CA LEU A 84 6.41 11.22 1.11
C LEU A 84 7.90 11.51 1.29
N LYS A 85 8.73 10.53 0.95
CA LYS A 85 10.19 10.71 0.97
C LYS A 85 10.63 11.81 0.01
N ALA A 86 10.16 11.78 -1.23
CA ALA A 86 10.52 12.77 -2.25
C ALA A 86 10.06 14.19 -1.87
N LEU A 87 8.87 14.31 -1.26
CA LEU A 87 8.37 15.58 -0.74
C LEU A 87 9.31 16.14 0.35
N ALA A 88 9.68 15.30 1.32
CA ALA A 88 10.58 15.70 2.41
C ALA A 88 12.01 16.02 1.90
N ASP A 89 12.55 15.22 0.98
CA ASP A 89 13.86 15.47 0.34
C ASP A 89 13.88 16.83 -0.39
N ALA A 90 12.75 17.26 -0.95
CA ALA A 90 12.60 18.57 -1.60
C ALA A 90 12.35 19.72 -0.60
N GLY A 91 12.39 19.47 0.69
CA GLY A 91 12.13 20.47 1.74
C GLY A 91 10.64 20.76 1.96
N GLY A 92 9.73 19.98 1.36
CA GLY A 92 8.31 20.04 1.62
C GLY A 92 7.93 19.35 2.94
N SER A 93 6.69 19.57 3.39
CA SER A 93 6.16 18.96 4.61
C SER A 93 4.77 18.39 4.38
N ALA A 94 4.54 17.21 4.96
CA ALA A 94 3.22 16.58 5.03
C ALA A 94 2.59 16.73 6.43
N CYS A 95 2.95 17.79 7.16
CA CYS A 95 2.47 18.01 8.53
C CYS A 95 0.93 18.11 8.56
N GLY A 96 0.30 17.25 9.37
CA GLY A 96 -1.16 17.14 9.45
C GLY A 96 -1.77 16.06 8.57
N LEU A 97 -1.07 15.57 7.52
CA LEU A 97 -1.56 14.49 6.67
C LEU A 97 -1.65 13.18 7.45
N GLN A 98 -2.82 12.57 7.44
CA GLN A 98 -3.01 11.25 8.05
C GLN A 98 -2.71 10.14 7.04
N VAL A 99 -1.89 9.15 7.44
CA VAL A 99 -1.49 8.05 6.56
C VAL A 99 -2.03 6.74 7.08
N PHE A 100 -2.81 6.08 6.24
CA PHE A 100 -3.39 4.75 6.48
C PHE A 100 -2.84 3.75 5.47
N GLY A 101 -2.60 2.52 5.89
CA GLY A 101 -2.14 1.46 5.01
C GLY A 101 -2.84 0.12 5.24
N TYR A 102 -3.00 -0.63 4.15
CA TYR A 102 -3.49 -1.99 4.18
C TYR A 102 -2.66 -2.88 3.24
N GLY A 103 -2.18 -4.03 3.75
CA GLY A 103 -1.45 -5.01 2.94
C GLY A 103 -0.23 -4.44 2.20
N GLY A 104 0.41 -3.41 2.75
CA GLY A 104 1.43 -2.65 2.03
C GLY A 104 2.68 -3.45 1.69
N ALA A 105 3.16 -3.32 0.46
CA ALA A 105 4.39 -3.94 -0.04
C ALA A 105 5.66 -3.23 0.46
N THR A 106 5.65 -2.75 1.71
CA THR A 106 6.76 -2.03 2.35
C THR A 106 7.07 -2.61 3.71
N HIS A 107 8.30 -2.41 4.17
CA HIS A 107 8.69 -2.77 5.53
C HIS A 107 8.10 -1.77 6.53
N LEU A 108 7.40 -2.27 7.55
CA LEU A 108 6.63 -1.47 8.51
C LEU A 108 7.48 -0.39 9.20
N THR A 109 8.66 -0.77 9.70
CA THR A 109 9.56 0.18 10.39
C THR A 109 10.03 1.29 9.46
N THR A 110 10.41 0.94 8.22
CA THR A 110 10.83 1.92 7.21
C THR A 110 9.69 2.88 6.88
N SER A 111 8.48 2.36 6.71
CA SER A 111 7.29 3.18 6.43
C SER A 111 7.01 4.16 7.58
N LYS A 112 7.07 3.71 8.84
CA LYS A 112 6.92 4.58 10.02
C LYS A 112 7.96 5.69 10.04
N SER A 113 9.21 5.36 9.74
CA SER A 113 10.29 6.35 9.70
C SER A 113 10.07 7.40 8.62
N ILE A 114 9.63 6.99 7.42
CA ILE A 114 9.35 7.91 6.32
C ILE A 114 8.16 8.83 6.65
N VAL A 115 7.07 8.27 7.20
CA VAL A 115 5.90 9.05 7.63
C VAL A 115 6.32 10.09 8.67
N SER A 116 7.07 9.69 9.70
CA SER A 116 7.58 10.61 10.72
C SER A 116 8.49 11.69 10.12
N TRP A 117 9.41 11.30 9.25
CA TRP A 117 10.36 12.22 8.63
C TRP A 117 9.68 13.26 7.72
N SER A 118 8.62 12.87 7.00
CA SER A 118 7.83 13.79 6.17
C SER A 118 6.94 14.74 7.00
N GLY A 119 6.85 14.55 8.32
CA GLY A 119 5.96 15.29 9.21
C GLY A 119 4.51 14.78 9.22
N ALA A 120 4.20 13.72 8.47
CA ALA A 120 2.87 13.12 8.45
C ALA A 120 2.57 12.33 9.74
N THR A 121 1.29 12.03 9.95
CA THR A 121 0.81 11.25 11.09
C THR A 121 0.54 9.81 10.66
N TRP A 122 1.14 8.84 11.35
CA TRP A 122 0.80 7.43 11.23
C TRP A 122 -0.56 7.16 11.86
N ALA A 123 -1.62 7.09 11.05
CA ALA A 123 -3.00 6.99 11.54
C ALA A 123 -3.49 5.54 11.67
N GLY A 124 -2.91 4.61 10.91
CA GLY A 124 -3.20 3.18 11.05
C GLY A 124 -2.61 2.35 9.93
N TRP A 125 -2.24 1.10 10.25
CA TRP A 125 -1.68 0.17 9.26
C TRP A 125 -2.12 -1.25 9.58
N THR A 126 -2.81 -1.87 8.65
CA THR A 126 -3.31 -3.23 8.81
C THR A 126 -2.62 -4.18 7.84
N MET A 127 -2.16 -5.30 8.34
CA MET A 127 -1.58 -6.38 7.55
C MET A 127 -2.20 -7.71 7.93
N ASN A 128 -2.48 -8.56 6.93
CA ASN A 128 -2.91 -9.93 7.18
C ASN A 128 -1.70 -10.85 7.34
N GLY A 129 -1.74 -11.72 8.35
CA GLY A 129 -0.64 -12.64 8.65
C GLY A 129 -0.40 -13.71 7.59
N LEU A 130 -1.37 -13.96 6.69
CA LEU A 130 -1.28 -14.91 5.58
C LEU A 130 -0.98 -14.22 4.23
N ASP A 131 -0.98 -12.89 4.21
CA ASP A 131 -0.79 -12.13 2.98
C ASP A 131 0.68 -12.10 2.57
N ALA A 132 1.00 -12.63 1.40
CA ALA A 132 2.35 -12.66 0.88
C ALA A 132 2.90 -11.26 0.53
N VAL A 133 2.04 -10.31 0.20
CA VAL A 133 2.48 -8.96 -0.20
C VAL A 133 3.19 -8.24 0.96
N PRO A 134 2.58 -7.98 2.11
CA PRO A 134 3.29 -7.35 3.21
C PRO A 134 4.37 -8.26 3.83
N ASN A 135 4.13 -9.56 3.91
CA ASN A 135 5.02 -10.47 4.64
C ASN A 135 6.28 -10.83 3.84
N ILE A 136 6.16 -11.15 2.56
CA ILE A 136 7.27 -11.55 1.69
C ILE A 136 7.81 -10.33 0.92
N VAL A 137 6.96 -9.69 0.10
CA VAL A 137 7.38 -8.55 -0.71
C VAL A 137 7.74 -7.35 0.17
N GLY A 138 6.96 -7.09 1.22
CA GLY A 138 7.22 -6.07 2.24
C GLY A 138 8.35 -6.38 3.20
N LEU A 139 8.86 -7.64 3.21
CA LEU A 139 9.90 -8.15 4.10
C LEU A 139 9.52 -8.13 5.59
N ASN A 140 8.23 -8.03 5.93
CA ASN A 140 7.80 -7.95 7.34
C ASN A 140 7.84 -9.31 8.06
N ALA A 141 8.01 -10.43 7.33
CA ALA A 141 8.17 -11.77 7.91
C ALA A 141 9.61 -12.32 7.85
N ILE A 142 10.60 -11.51 7.48
CA ILE A 142 11.98 -11.97 7.27
C ILE A 142 12.58 -12.61 8.53
N PHE A 143 12.20 -12.14 9.72
CA PHE A 143 12.61 -12.70 11.00
C PHE A 143 11.52 -13.53 11.70
N ALA A 144 10.48 -13.92 10.96
CA ALA A 144 9.36 -14.74 11.46
C ALA A 144 9.07 -15.90 10.49
N PRO A 145 9.88 -16.98 10.52
CA PRO A 145 9.84 -18.04 9.51
C PRO A 145 8.47 -18.70 9.38
N HIS A 146 7.72 -18.83 10.49
CA HIS A 146 6.35 -19.36 10.44
C HIS A 146 5.41 -18.46 9.63
N ARG A 147 5.51 -17.13 9.75
CA ARG A 147 4.70 -16.17 8.96
C ARG A 147 5.14 -16.16 7.50
N PHE A 148 6.43 -16.24 7.25
CA PHE A 148 6.97 -16.37 5.89
C PHE A 148 6.41 -17.60 5.19
N LEU A 149 6.49 -18.77 5.84
CA LEU A 149 6.02 -20.04 5.29
C LEU A 149 4.50 -20.03 5.08
N THR A 150 3.71 -19.57 6.05
CA THR A 150 2.25 -19.51 5.90
C THR A 150 1.82 -18.55 4.80
N SER A 151 2.50 -17.41 4.66
CA SER A 151 2.24 -16.46 3.57
C SER A 151 2.63 -17.03 2.21
N LEU A 152 3.71 -17.81 2.14
CA LEU A 152 4.13 -18.49 0.91
C LEU A 152 3.10 -19.54 0.49
N LEU A 153 2.60 -20.36 1.43
CA LEU A 153 1.56 -21.36 1.16
C LEU A 153 0.22 -20.73 0.77
N ALA A 154 -0.09 -19.55 1.29
CA ALA A 154 -1.30 -18.80 0.92
C ALA A 154 -1.13 -17.97 -0.36
N SER A 155 0.07 -17.83 -0.90
CA SER A 155 0.35 -16.96 -2.06
C SER A 155 -0.47 -17.28 -3.33
N PRO A 156 -0.86 -18.54 -3.63
CA PRO A 156 -1.74 -18.81 -4.77
C PRO A 156 -3.10 -18.10 -4.68
N LEU A 157 -3.58 -17.78 -3.47
CA LEU A 157 -4.83 -17.05 -3.26
C LEU A 157 -4.74 -15.57 -3.67
N LEU A 158 -3.54 -15.01 -3.89
CA LEU A 158 -3.37 -13.67 -4.45
C LEU A 158 -3.91 -13.58 -5.88
N LEU A 159 -3.94 -14.70 -6.59
CA LEU A 159 -4.39 -14.80 -7.98
C LEU A 159 -5.85 -15.25 -8.07
N ALA A 160 -6.64 -15.05 -7.01
CA ALA A 160 -8.06 -15.41 -7.03
C ALA A 160 -8.76 -14.78 -8.24
N PRO A 161 -9.56 -15.56 -9.00
CA PRO A 161 -10.29 -15.05 -10.17
C PRO A 161 -11.20 -13.88 -9.81
N THR A 162 -11.50 -13.04 -10.79
CA THR A 162 -12.45 -11.93 -10.66
C THR A 162 -13.78 -12.44 -10.10
N GLY A 163 -14.28 -11.79 -9.06
CA GLY A 163 -15.48 -12.21 -8.31
C GLY A 163 -15.19 -13.10 -7.09
N LEU A 164 -13.98 -13.64 -6.96
CA LEU A 164 -13.52 -14.42 -5.82
C LEU A 164 -12.44 -13.70 -5.01
N GLU A 165 -12.29 -12.41 -5.18
CA GLU A 165 -11.27 -11.58 -4.51
C GLU A 165 -11.38 -11.66 -2.98
N HIS A 166 -12.59 -11.91 -2.47
CA HIS A 166 -12.82 -12.12 -1.04
C HIS A 166 -12.10 -13.36 -0.47
N LEU A 167 -11.66 -14.28 -1.33
CA LEU A 167 -10.84 -15.43 -0.93
C LEU A 167 -9.37 -15.07 -0.75
N SER A 168 -8.93 -13.94 -1.29
CA SER A 168 -7.55 -13.49 -1.13
C SER A 168 -7.33 -12.82 0.23
N PRO A 169 -6.31 -13.21 1.02
CA PRO A 169 -5.96 -12.53 2.25
C PRO A 169 -5.46 -11.10 2.03
N HIS A 170 -5.19 -10.72 0.77
CA HIS A 170 -4.67 -9.40 0.38
C HIS A 170 -5.76 -8.36 0.14
N THR A 171 -7.02 -8.76 -0.01
CA THR A 171 -8.09 -7.80 -0.32
C THR A 171 -8.62 -7.07 0.91
N TRP A 172 -9.12 -5.85 0.71
CA TRP A 172 -9.82 -5.07 1.73
C TRP A 172 -11.09 -5.80 2.26
N GLN A 173 -11.69 -6.64 1.43
CA GLN A 173 -12.95 -7.35 1.71
C GLN A 173 -12.73 -8.77 2.22
N ASN A 174 -11.58 -9.07 2.77
CA ASN A 174 -11.20 -10.42 3.19
C ASN A 174 -11.93 -10.89 4.47
N SER A 175 -13.24 -10.98 4.42
CA SER A 175 -14.06 -11.41 5.57
C SER A 175 -13.63 -12.76 6.16
N ILE A 176 -13.19 -13.69 5.30
CA ILE A 176 -12.74 -15.03 5.70
C ILE A 176 -11.42 -14.94 6.51
N TRP A 177 -10.51 -14.05 6.14
CA TRP A 177 -9.18 -13.96 6.74
C TRP A 177 -9.05 -12.86 7.79
N LYS A 178 -10.15 -12.19 8.13
CA LYS A 178 -10.16 -11.05 9.06
C LYS A 178 -9.50 -11.36 10.42
N ALA A 179 -9.64 -12.59 10.90
CA ALA A 179 -9.02 -13.03 12.15
C ALA A 179 -7.47 -12.98 12.15
N PHE A 180 -6.86 -12.96 10.97
CA PHE A 180 -5.40 -12.88 10.81
C PHE A 180 -4.89 -11.46 10.60
N ASN A 181 -5.79 -10.46 10.55
CA ASN A 181 -5.41 -9.06 10.43
C ASN A 181 -4.77 -8.57 11.73
N ARG A 182 -3.70 -7.79 11.59
CA ARG A 182 -3.01 -7.10 12.68
C ARG A 182 -2.91 -5.62 12.35
N THR A 183 -3.27 -4.78 13.29
CA THR A 183 -3.15 -3.32 13.19
C THR A 183 -1.91 -2.86 13.96
N TYR A 184 -1.15 -1.91 13.39
CA TYR A 184 0.14 -1.43 13.88
C TYR A 184 0.16 0.09 14.00
#